data_bd341e8997bdae51e928d6fd8ff8934c
#
_entry.id   bd341e8997bdae51e928d6fd8ff8934c
#
_cell.length_a   1.000
_cell.length_b   1.000
_cell.length_c   1.000
_cell.angle_alpha   90.00
_cell.angle_beta   90.00
_cell.angle_gamma   90.00
#
_symmetry.space_group_name_H-M   'P 1'
#
loop_
_entity.id
_entity.type
_entity.pdbx_description
1 polymer ?
#
loop_
_entity_poly.entity_id
_entity_poly.type
_entity_poly.pdbx_seq_one_letter_code
_entity_poly.pdbx_strand_id
1 'polypeptide(L)'
;MKNGYERFVKPLLFFLDAETAHHLTIRLLGGVSHFNVALSALRSFQPVSKSKTLFGINFPNPIGLAAGLDKNGVALPTWAALGFGFIEIGTVTARAQPGNPKPRIFRLRAQQALINRLGFNNDGADAIADRLRRLRNSERWPTVPVGINIGKSRATPLEQATDDYLYSFRLLRGFADYITLNVSSPNTPGLRDLQEPQKLSELLQTIGKEVGATSKPVVVKISPDILPTELKAILAVCEEQHVAGIIATNTTLDHSLIPPQLDQQGGLSGPPLREKTTAFVREIAAQCTIPVIASGGICNADSAREKFQAGAQLIQLYTGLVYRGPGLLREIMAKL
;
A
#
# COMPACT_ATOMS: atom_id res chain seq x y z
N MET A 1 26.36 1.01 -7.68
CA MET A 1 26.61 2.49 -7.69
C MET A 1 25.37 3.21 -7.19
N LYS A 2 25.53 4.30 -6.40
CA LYS A 2 24.40 5.14 -5.97
C LYS A 2 23.79 5.82 -7.19
N ASN A 3 22.45 5.79 -7.33
CA ASN A 3 21.74 6.50 -8.38
C ASN A 3 21.65 8.02 -8.09
N GLY A 4 21.20 8.83 -9.07
CA GLY A 4 21.10 10.29 -8.91
C GLY A 4 20.22 10.72 -7.74
N TYR A 5 19.13 9.99 -7.44
CA TYR A 5 18.30 10.24 -6.27
C TYR A 5 19.10 10.07 -4.96
N GLU A 6 19.81 8.95 -4.83
CA GLU A 6 20.59 8.64 -3.62
C GLU A 6 21.75 9.63 -3.42
N ARG A 7 22.28 10.19 -4.52
CA ARG A 7 23.43 11.12 -4.47
C ARG A 7 23.01 12.56 -4.18
N PHE A 8 21.91 13.03 -4.76
CA PHE A 8 21.54 14.45 -4.75
C PHE A 8 20.23 14.74 -4.01
N VAL A 9 19.18 13.97 -4.22
CA VAL A 9 17.84 14.27 -3.70
C VAL A 9 17.66 13.76 -2.28
N LYS A 10 18.03 12.50 -2.02
CA LYS A 10 17.89 11.88 -0.69
C LYS A 10 18.61 12.65 0.42
N PRO A 11 19.86 13.13 0.27
CA PRO A 11 20.51 13.90 1.34
C PRO A 11 19.73 15.14 1.75
N LEU A 12 19.16 15.87 0.79
CA LEU A 12 18.35 17.06 1.05
C LEU A 12 17.05 16.70 1.78
N LEU A 13 16.33 15.68 1.31
CA LEU A 13 15.10 15.21 1.96
C LEU A 13 15.36 14.64 3.37
N PHE A 14 16.53 14.02 3.57
CA PHE A 14 16.89 13.42 4.87
C PHE A 14 17.44 14.43 5.87
N PHE A 15 17.72 15.65 5.46
CA PHE A 15 18.00 16.77 6.35
C PHE A 15 16.73 17.24 7.08
N LEU A 16 15.58 17.19 6.40
CA LEU A 16 14.28 17.49 6.98
C LEU A 16 13.79 16.35 7.88
N ASP A 17 12.86 16.63 8.82
CA ASP A 17 12.15 15.54 9.49
C ASP A 17 11.37 14.67 8.48
N ALA A 18 11.02 13.44 8.89
CA ALA A 18 10.49 12.45 7.97
C ALA A 18 9.12 12.83 7.39
N GLU A 19 8.25 13.43 8.20
CA GLU A 19 6.91 13.79 7.76
C GLU A 19 6.90 15.06 6.90
N THR A 20 7.74 16.05 7.22
CA THR A 20 7.93 17.25 6.40
C THR A 20 8.49 16.88 5.02
N ALA A 21 9.50 16.01 4.96
CA ALA A 21 10.05 15.50 3.70
C ALA A 21 8.99 14.76 2.88
N HIS A 22 8.15 13.95 3.52
CA HIS A 22 7.04 13.27 2.88
C HIS A 22 6.03 14.25 2.28
N HIS A 23 5.56 15.22 3.07
CA HIS A 23 4.59 16.21 2.59
C HIS A 23 5.14 17.07 1.45
N LEU A 24 6.40 17.49 1.55
CA LEU A 24 7.07 18.24 0.48
C LEU A 24 7.12 17.40 -0.81
N THR A 25 7.53 16.14 -0.71
CA THR A 25 7.61 15.24 -1.85
C THR A 25 6.25 15.05 -2.51
N ILE A 26 5.19 14.76 -1.74
CA ILE A 26 3.84 14.57 -2.29
C ILE A 26 3.32 15.85 -2.94
N ARG A 27 3.56 17.04 -2.36
CA ARG A 27 3.19 18.32 -2.96
C ARG A 27 3.91 18.55 -4.29
N LEU A 28 5.21 18.29 -4.37
CA LEU A 28 6.00 18.46 -5.59
C LEU A 28 5.50 17.48 -6.67
N LEU A 29 5.30 16.21 -6.36
CA LEU A 29 4.78 15.23 -7.30
C LEU A 29 3.35 15.57 -7.74
N GLY A 30 2.52 16.05 -6.82
CA GLY A 30 1.19 16.59 -7.14
C GLY A 30 1.25 17.78 -8.09
N GLY A 31 2.19 18.71 -7.88
CA GLY A 31 2.46 19.81 -8.80
C GLY A 31 2.84 19.32 -10.21
N VAL A 32 3.78 18.37 -10.30
CA VAL A 32 4.19 17.74 -11.58
C VAL A 32 3.01 17.11 -12.31
N SER A 33 2.03 16.57 -11.58
CA SER A 33 0.81 15.96 -12.14
C SER A 33 -0.04 16.91 -12.99
N HIS A 34 0.19 18.22 -12.90
CA HIS A 34 -0.53 19.24 -13.69
C HIS A 34 0.16 19.59 -15.03
N PHE A 35 1.41 19.12 -15.25
CA PHE A 35 2.20 19.50 -16.42
C PHE A 35 2.45 18.32 -17.36
N ASN A 36 1.73 18.26 -18.49
CA ASN A 36 1.85 17.15 -19.45
C ASN A 36 3.27 16.97 -20.00
N VAL A 37 4.02 18.07 -20.21
CA VAL A 37 5.42 18.00 -20.66
C VAL A 37 6.31 17.30 -19.64
N ALA A 38 6.14 17.61 -18.34
CA ALA A 38 6.88 16.95 -17.28
C ALA A 38 6.51 15.46 -17.14
N LEU A 39 5.22 15.13 -17.25
CA LEU A 39 4.77 13.74 -17.26
C LEU A 39 5.32 12.98 -18.46
N SER A 40 5.35 13.59 -19.65
CA SER A 40 5.93 12.98 -20.85
C SER A 40 7.42 12.72 -20.68
N ALA A 41 8.17 13.68 -20.13
CA ALA A 41 9.59 13.51 -19.83
C ALA A 41 9.83 12.37 -18.82
N LEU A 42 9.00 12.22 -17.80
CA LEU A 42 9.10 11.10 -16.86
C LEU A 42 8.81 9.74 -17.53
N ARG A 43 7.83 9.69 -18.44
CA ARG A 43 7.48 8.46 -19.18
C ARG A 43 8.63 7.92 -20.03
N SER A 44 9.53 8.79 -20.54
CA SER A 44 10.71 8.36 -21.32
C SER A 44 11.70 7.52 -20.49
N PHE A 45 11.57 7.54 -19.17
CA PHE A 45 12.41 6.76 -18.24
C PHE A 45 11.69 5.52 -17.68
N GLN A 46 10.51 5.18 -18.18
CA GLN A 46 9.79 3.99 -17.69
C GLN A 46 10.55 2.70 -18.02
N PRO A 47 10.45 1.66 -17.16
CA PRO A 47 11.01 0.35 -17.47
C PRO A 47 10.23 -0.32 -18.60
N VAL A 48 10.86 -1.31 -19.25
CA VAL A 48 10.19 -2.15 -20.24
C VAL A 48 9.00 -2.86 -19.60
N SER A 49 7.85 -2.88 -20.32
CA SER A 49 6.64 -3.53 -19.83
C SER A 49 6.82 -5.05 -19.76
N LYS A 50 6.38 -5.63 -18.64
CA LYS A 50 6.18 -7.07 -18.42
C LYS A 50 4.78 -7.26 -17.86
N SER A 51 3.79 -7.17 -18.73
CA SER A 51 2.38 -7.16 -18.33
C SER A 51 1.96 -8.47 -17.68
N LYS A 52 1.02 -8.36 -16.74
CA LYS A 52 0.40 -9.48 -16.05
C LYS A 52 -1.09 -9.21 -15.84
N THR A 53 -1.92 -10.18 -16.14
CA THR A 53 -3.36 -10.11 -15.87
C THR A 53 -3.66 -10.81 -14.55
N LEU A 54 -4.36 -10.11 -13.64
CA LEU A 54 -4.79 -10.63 -12.34
C LEU A 54 -6.15 -10.04 -11.99
N PHE A 55 -7.07 -10.81 -11.40
CA PHE A 55 -8.44 -10.39 -11.07
C PHE A 55 -9.22 -9.78 -12.27
N GLY A 56 -8.91 -10.16 -13.50
CA GLY A 56 -9.45 -9.53 -14.72
C GLY A 56 -8.84 -8.16 -15.07
N ILE A 57 -7.82 -7.69 -14.32
CA ILE A 57 -7.14 -6.41 -14.51
C ILE A 57 -5.78 -6.66 -15.18
N ASN A 58 -5.44 -5.86 -16.20
CA ASN A 58 -4.13 -5.89 -16.83
C ASN A 58 -3.18 -4.89 -16.15
N PHE A 59 -2.12 -5.41 -15.54
CA PHE A 59 -1.02 -4.65 -14.91
C PHE A 59 0.13 -4.56 -15.92
N PRO A 60 0.53 -3.37 -16.41
CA PRO A 60 1.61 -3.23 -17.40
C PRO A 60 2.97 -3.69 -16.88
N ASN A 61 3.18 -3.73 -15.58
CA ASN A 61 4.28 -4.41 -14.91
C ASN A 61 3.88 -4.79 -13.46
N PRO A 62 4.60 -5.71 -12.81
CA PRO A 62 4.18 -6.26 -11.52
C PRO A 62 4.55 -5.39 -10.31
N ILE A 63 5.02 -4.15 -10.48
CA ILE A 63 5.50 -3.30 -9.40
C ILE A 63 4.50 -2.18 -9.12
N GLY A 64 3.93 -2.16 -7.92
CA GLY A 64 2.99 -1.14 -7.47
C GLY A 64 3.54 -0.19 -6.42
N LEU A 65 2.87 0.96 -6.30
CA LEU A 65 3.01 1.84 -5.16
C LEU A 65 2.16 1.33 -4.01
N ALA A 66 2.73 1.16 -2.82
CA ALA A 66 1.99 0.73 -1.65
C ALA A 66 1.14 1.86 -1.06
N ALA A 67 -0.04 1.51 -0.55
CA ALA A 67 -0.85 2.41 0.25
C ALA A 67 -0.06 3.03 1.42
N GLY A 68 -0.43 4.25 1.80
CA GLY A 68 0.23 5.02 2.86
C GLY A 68 1.20 6.09 2.33
N LEU A 69 1.70 5.97 1.11
CA LEU A 69 2.61 6.96 0.54
C LEU A 69 1.84 8.14 -0.07
N ASP A 70 0.86 7.89 -0.90
CA ASP A 70 -0.07 8.92 -1.42
C ASP A 70 -1.49 8.64 -0.89
N LYS A 71 -1.73 9.00 0.39
CA LYS A 71 -2.97 8.65 1.07
C LYS A 71 -4.20 9.26 0.43
N ASN A 72 -4.04 10.45 -0.10
CA ASN A 72 -5.15 11.28 -0.59
C ASN A 72 -5.26 11.29 -2.13
N GLY A 73 -4.46 10.50 -2.84
CA GLY A 73 -4.48 10.43 -4.31
C GLY A 73 -4.08 11.74 -4.99
N VAL A 74 -3.07 12.43 -4.46
CA VAL A 74 -2.65 13.77 -4.92
C VAL A 74 -1.80 13.70 -6.18
N ALA A 75 -1.00 12.62 -6.35
CA ALA A 75 0.04 12.54 -7.37
C ALA A 75 -0.12 11.35 -8.33
N LEU A 76 -1.35 10.83 -8.51
CA LEU A 76 -1.63 9.65 -9.34
C LEU A 76 -0.99 9.72 -10.76
N PRO A 77 -1.12 10.83 -11.54
CA PRO A 77 -0.49 10.93 -12.85
C PRO A 77 1.03 10.82 -12.80
N THR A 78 1.66 11.41 -11.78
CA THR A 78 3.13 11.38 -11.63
C THR A 78 3.62 9.99 -11.24
N TRP A 79 2.93 9.28 -10.35
CA TRP A 79 3.28 7.91 -10.00
C TRP A 79 3.22 6.98 -11.21
N ALA A 80 2.16 7.09 -12.03
CA ALA A 80 2.07 6.36 -13.29
C ALA A 80 3.22 6.71 -14.24
N ALA A 81 3.54 8.02 -14.40
CA ALA A 81 4.63 8.48 -15.25
C ALA A 81 6.00 8.00 -14.78
N LEU A 82 6.22 7.80 -13.49
CA LEU A 82 7.45 7.23 -12.92
C LEU A 82 7.64 5.73 -13.21
N GLY A 83 6.61 5.05 -13.74
CA GLY A 83 6.70 3.66 -14.21
C GLY A 83 6.15 2.62 -13.26
N PHE A 84 5.36 2.99 -12.26
CA PHE A 84 4.60 2.01 -11.48
C PHE A 84 3.58 1.32 -12.37
N GLY A 85 3.47 -0.01 -12.26
CA GLY A 85 2.50 -0.81 -12.97
C GLY A 85 1.09 -0.73 -12.37
N PHE A 86 0.98 -0.26 -11.13
CA PHE A 86 -0.27 0.06 -10.45
C PHE A 86 0.00 0.97 -9.25
N ILE A 87 -1.04 1.64 -8.77
CA ILE A 87 -0.93 2.61 -7.68
C ILE A 87 -2.02 2.28 -6.65
N GLU A 88 -1.64 2.08 -5.40
CA GLU A 88 -2.59 1.96 -4.30
C GLU A 88 -2.56 3.22 -3.44
N ILE A 89 -3.65 3.97 -3.44
CA ILE A 89 -3.84 5.15 -2.57
C ILE A 89 -4.50 4.75 -1.25
N GLY A 90 -4.52 5.64 -0.29
CA GLY A 90 -5.10 5.41 1.04
C GLY A 90 -4.01 5.12 2.08
N THR A 91 -4.36 4.62 3.25
CA THR A 91 -5.70 4.17 3.64
C THR A 91 -6.62 5.37 3.79
N VAL A 92 -7.78 5.30 3.15
CA VAL A 92 -8.87 6.26 3.25
C VAL A 92 -9.84 5.77 4.32
N THR A 93 -10.32 6.68 5.16
CA THR A 93 -11.38 6.40 6.14
C THR A 93 -12.64 7.18 5.77
N ALA A 94 -13.80 6.75 6.21
CA ALA A 94 -15.06 7.43 5.94
C ALA A 94 -14.99 8.91 6.38
N ARG A 95 -14.43 9.13 7.57
CA ARG A 95 -14.25 10.50 8.12
C ARG A 95 -12.82 10.97 7.91
N ALA A 96 -12.61 12.25 7.61
CA ALA A 96 -11.32 12.90 7.66
C ALA A 96 -10.73 12.81 9.08
N GLN A 97 -9.43 12.54 9.17
CA GLN A 97 -8.79 12.48 10.48
C GLN A 97 -7.31 12.91 10.44
N PRO A 98 -6.82 13.57 11.49
CA PRO A 98 -5.44 14.06 11.54
C PRO A 98 -4.42 12.95 11.77
N GLY A 99 -4.86 11.76 12.23
CA GLY A 99 -3.99 10.68 12.68
C GLY A 99 -3.48 10.87 14.10
N ASN A 100 -2.42 10.12 14.44
CA ASN A 100 -1.81 10.16 15.77
C ASN A 100 -0.96 11.43 15.98
N PRO A 101 -0.65 11.84 17.25
CA PRO A 101 0.24 12.95 17.53
C PRO A 101 1.63 12.79 16.90
N LYS A 102 2.23 13.91 16.52
CA LYS A 102 3.62 13.98 16.03
C LYS A 102 4.62 14.06 17.19
N PRO A 103 5.87 13.56 17.00
CA PRO A 103 6.42 12.87 15.83
C PRO A 103 5.87 11.45 15.68
N ARG A 104 5.65 11.00 14.46
CA ARG A 104 5.00 9.72 14.14
C ARG A 104 5.58 8.96 12.96
N ILE A 105 6.71 9.45 12.41
CA ILE A 105 7.53 8.74 11.42
C ILE A 105 8.99 8.89 11.82
N PHE A 106 9.69 7.77 11.95
CA PHE A 106 11.08 7.70 12.36
C PHE A 106 11.90 6.96 11.32
N ARG A 107 13.01 7.59 10.87
CA ARG A 107 13.95 6.99 9.90
C ARG A 107 15.10 6.32 10.64
N LEU A 108 15.26 5.03 10.45
CA LEU A 108 16.38 4.23 10.92
C LEU A 108 17.40 4.14 9.79
N ARG A 109 18.30 5.13 9.69
CA ARG A 109 19.15 5.34 8.50
C ARG A 109 20.10 4.17 8.23
N ALA A 110 20.72 3.61 9.25
CA ALA A 110 21.64 2.49 9.13
C ALA A 110 20.93 1.20 8.67
N GLN A 111 19.72 0.96 9.17
CA GLN A 111 18.87 -0.19 8.82
C GLN A 111 18.08 0.02 7.53
N GLN A 112 18.12 1.22 6.94
CA GLN A 112 17.27 1.63 5.81
C GLN A 112 15.78 1.35 6.06
N ALA A 113 15.35 1.53 7.30
CA ALA A 113 14.03 1.18 7.81
C ALA A 113 13.24 2.42 8.25
N LEU A 114 11.92 2.25 8.40
CA LEU A 114 11.03 3.24 8.98
C LEU A 114 10.20 2.61 10.09
N ILE A 115 10.04 3.33 11.19
CA ILE A 115 8.97 3.08 12.16
C ILE A 115 7.92 4.16 11.99
N ASN A 116 6.65 3.79 11.95
CA ASN A 116 5.56 4.76 11.85
C ASN A 116 4.37 4.40 12.75
N ARG A 117 3.73 5.46 13.28
CA ARG A 117 2.47 5.41 14.00
C ARG A 117 1.49 6.45 13.46
N LEU A 118 1.30 6.49 12.14
CA LEU A 118 0.55 7.54 11.44
C LEU A 118 -0.93 7.61 11.83
N GLY A 119 -1.61 6.46 12.03
CA GLY A 119 -3.01 6.42 12.46
C GLY A 119 -3.98 6.87 11.37
N PHE A 120 -3.73 6.51 10.12
CA PHE A 120 -4.59 6.78 8.96
C PHE A 120 -4.96 8.27 8.77
N ASN A 121 -3.97 9.17 8.90
CA ASN A 121 -4.20 10.58 8.57
C ASN A 121 -4.56 10.73 7.08
N ASN A 122 -5.77 11.24 6.81
CA ASN A 122 -6.30 11.42 5.45
C ASN A 122 -7.46 12.43 5.44
N ASP A 123 -7.84 12.88 4.25
CA ASP A 123 -8.85 13.93 4.03
C ASP A 123 -10.30 13.40 4.12
N GLY A 124 -10.52 12.10 4.31
CA GLY A 124 -11.83 11.44 4.32
C GLY A 124 -12.33 11.06 2.93
N ALA A 125 -13.27 10.11 2.89
CA ALA A 125 -13.76 9.53 1.64
C ALA A 125 -14.40 10.55 0.72
N ASP A 126 -15.18 11.50 1.25
CA ASP A 126 -15.86 12.54 0.44
C ASP A 126 -14.86 13.44 -0.29
N ALA A 127 -13.91 14.03 0.43
CA ALA A 127 -12.92 14.94 -0.15
C ALA A 127 -12.00 14.23 -1.17
N ILE A 128 -11.69 12.97 -0.91
CA ILE A 128 -10.89 12.14 -1.83
C ILE A 128 -11.72 11.79 -3.06
N ALA A 129 -12.99 11.39 -2.93
CA ALA A 129 -13.87 11.12 -4.06
C ALA A 129 -14.02 12.36 -4.97
N ASP A 130 -14.17 13.54 -4.39
CA ASP A 130 -14.23 14.80 -5.14
C ASP A 130 -12.93 15.11 -5.88
N ARG A 131 -11.78 14.84 -5.25
CA ARG A 131 -10.45 14.98 -5.89
C ARG A 131 -10.32 14.02 -7.08
N LEU A 132 -10.65 12.76 -6.89
CA LEU A 132 -10.58 11.74 -7.93
C LEU A 132 -11.55 12.04 -9.08
N ARG A 133 -12.74 12.55 -8.80
CA ARG A 133 -13.71 12.98 -9.82
C ARG A 133 -13.15 14.13 -10.67
N ARG A 134 -12.57 15.16 -10.04
CA ARG A 134 -11.90 16.25 -10.77
C ARG A 134 -10.74 15.76 -11.62
N LEU A 135 -9.92 14.83 -11.10
CA LEU A 135 -8.82 14.27 -11.86
C LEU A 135 -9.32 13.45 -13.06
N ARG A 136 -10.35 12.62 -12.90
CA ARG A 136 -10.94 11.83 -13.98
C ARG A 136 -11.48 12.71 -15.11
N ASN A 137 -12.10 13.83 -14.77
CA ASN A 137 -12.63 14.79 -15.75
C ASN A 137 -11.53 15.64 -16.44
N SER A 138 -10.29 15.59 -15.98
CA SER A 138 -9.17 16.36 -16.51
C SER A 138 -8.33 15.65 -17.58
N GLU A 139 -8.77 14.49 -18.08
CA GLU A 139 -8.04 13.65 -19.05
C GLU A 139 -6.63 13.19 -18.59
N ARG A 140 -6.28 13.42 -17.32
CA ARG A 140 -4.99 13.01 -16.73
C ARG A 140 -5.10 11.80 -15.83
N TRP A 141 -6.23 11.09 -15.89
CA TRP A 141 -6.35 9.83 -15.16
C TRP A 141 -5.20 8.87 -15.54
N PRO A 142 -4.57 8.19 -14.57
CA PRO A 142 -3.47 7.28 -14.87
C PRO A 142 -3.90 6.16 -15.81
N THR A 143 -2.98 5.73 -16.67
CA THR A 143 -3.18 4.60 -17.61
C THR A 143 -2.89 3.25 -16.97
N VAL A 144 -2.54 3.23 -15.69
CA VAL A 144 -2.27 2.03 -14.89
C VAL A 144 -3.39 1.81 -13.88
N PRO A 145 -3.63 0.57 -13.43
CA PRO A 145 -4.65 0.29 -12.43
C PRO A 145 -4.48 1.10 -11.15
N VAL A 146 -5.60 1.58 -10.61
CA VAL A 146 -5.67 2.31 -9.34
C VAL A 146 -6.41 1.47 -8.32
N GLY A 147 -5.70 1.06 -7.27
CA GLY A 147 -6.28 0.47 -6.07
C GLY A 147 -6.60 1.55 -5.06
N ILE A 148 -7.71 1.38 -4.34
CA ILE A 148 -8.04 2.24 -3.20
C ILE A 148 -8.11 1.40 -1.94
N ASN A 149 -7.21 1.70 -1.02
CA ASN A 149 -7.13 1.06 0.29
C ASN A 149 -8.05 1.82 1.25
N ILE A 150 -9.00 1.13 1.85
CA ILE A 150 -9.96 1.69 2.81
C ILE A 150 -9.80 1.04 4.19
N GLY A 151 -10.11 1.79 5.23
CA GLY A 151 -9.99 1.31 6.61
C GLY A 151 -10.96 2.04 7.54
N LYS A 152 -11.13 1.50 8.75
CA LYS A 152 -11.99 2.05 9.77
C LYS A 152 -11.49 3.41 10.29
N SER A 153 -12.37 4.39 10.38
CA SER A 153 -12.10 5.66 11.04
C SER A 153 -11.80 5.43 12.53
N ARG A 154 -10.88 6.22 13.08
CA ARG A 154 -10.48 6.09 14.49
C ARG A 154 -11.65 6.33 15.46
N ALA A 155 -12.51 7.29 15.13
CA ALA A 155 -13.66 7.65 15.96
C ALA A 155 -14.82 6.63 15.89
N THR A 156 -14.81 5.74 14.91
CA THR A 156 -15.85 4.72 14.73
C THR A 156 -15.58 3.55 15.67
N PRO A 157 -16.54 3.15 16.52
CA PRO A 157 -16.44 1.92 17.32
C PRO A 157 -16.26 0.68 16.46
N LEU A 158 -15.71 -0.40 17.04
CA LEU A 158 -15.44 -1.63 16.30
C LEU A 158 -16.73 -2.28 15.75
N GLU A 159 -17.80 -2.20 16.51
CA GLU A 159 -19.13 -2.75 16.17
C GLU A 159 -19.76 -2.05 14.95
N GLN A 160 -19.34 -0.81 14.66
CA GLN A 160 -19.77 -0.03 13.51
C GLN A 160 -18.72 -0.01 12.38
N ALA A 161 -17.69 -0.84 12.48
CA ALA A 161 -16.59 -0.85 11.50
C ALA A 161 -17.11 -1.15 10.09
N THR A 162 -18.00 -2.13 9.95
CA THR A 162 -18.56 -2.55 8.66
C THR A 162 -19.25 -1.41 7.93
N ASP A 163 -20.03 -0.59 8.63
CA ASP A 163 -20.73 0.58 8.05
C ASP A 163 -19.72 1.64 7.58
N ASP A 164 -18.64 1.85 8.32
CA ASP A 164 -17.58 2.80 7.98
C ASP A 164 -16.82 2.37 6.71
N TYR A 165 -16.51 1.06 6.59
CA TYR A 165 -15.94 0.50 5.35
C TYR A 165 -16.92 0.59 4.19
N LEU A 166 -18.19 0.28 4.40
CA LEU A 166 -19.24 0.31 3.39
C LEU A 166 -19.45 1.73 2.84
N TYR A 167 -19.45 2.73 3.71
CA TYR A 167 -19.52 4.12 3.31
C TYR A 167 -18.38 4.50 2.34
N SER A 168 -17.14 4.21 2.75
CA SER A 168 -15.95 4.46 1.93
C SER A 168 -15.99 3.69 0.61
N PHE A 169 -16.40 2.42 0.67
CA PHE A 169 -16.52 1.56 -0.51
C PHE A 169 -17.50 2.14 -1.54
N ARG A 170 -18.70 2.52 -1.12
CA ARG A 170 -19.73 3.08 -2.00
C ARG A 170 -19.27 4.35 -2.72
N LEU A 171 -18.60 5.25 -2.01
CA LEU A 171 -18.10 6.50 -2.58
C LEU A 171 -16.94 6.31 -3.55
N LEU A 172 -16.04 5.36 -3.26
CA LEU A 172 -14.74 5.27 -3.92
C LEU A 172 -14.68 4.20 -5.02
N ARG A 173 -15.56 3.18 -4.99
CA ARG A 173 -15.54 2.05 -5.94
C ARG A 173 -15.57 2.48 -7.41
N GLY A 174 -16.23 3.59 -7.73
CA GLY A 174 -16.31 4.14 -9.10
C GLY A 174 -14.97 4.65 -9.64
N PHE A 175 -14.00 4.93 -8.76
CA PHE A 175 -12.67 5.44 -9.11
C PHE A 175 -11.59 4.36 -9.02
N ALA A 176 -11.89 3.20 -8.48
CA ALA A 176 -10.94 2.12 -8.27
C ALA A 176 -11.04 1.04 -9.34
N ASP A 177 -9.94 0.41 -9.70
CA ASP A 177 -9.91 -0.84 -10.43
C ASP A 177 -10.06 -2.03 -9.46
N TYR A 178 -9.53 -1.92 -8.24
CA TYR A 178 -9.76 -2.84 -7.12
C TYR A 178 -9.83 -2.07 -5.79
N ILE A 179 -10.50 -2.64 -4.80
CA ILE A 179 -10.57 -2.09 -3.43
C ILE A 179 -9.80 -2.98 -2.47
N THR A 180 -8.97 -2.39 -1.62
CA THR A 180 -8.27 -3.09 -0.55
C THR A 180 -8.92 -2.80 0.80
N LEU A 181 -9.33 -3.83 1.51
CA LEU A 181 -9.77 -3.73 2.91
C LEU A 181 -8.55 -3.85 3.83
N ASN A 182 -8.21 -2.77 4.52
CA ASN A 182 -7.07 -2.74 5.43
C ASN A 182 -7.50 -3.06 6.86
N VAL A 183 -7.44 -4.31 7.23
CA VAL A 183 -7.77 -4.80 8.58
C VAL A 183 -6.53 -5.02 9.46
N SER A 184 -5.36 -4.49 9.07
CA SER A 184 -4.06 -4.94 9.59
C SER A 184 -3.19 -3.85 10.24
N SER A 185 -3.63 -2.58 10.23
CA SER A 185 -2.80 -1.51 10.80
C SER A 185 -2.64 -1.65 12.32
N PRO A 186 -1.40 -1.60 12.84
CA PRO A 186 -1.17 -1.62 14.28
C PRO A 186 -1.45 -0.27 14.96
N ASN A 187 -1.71 0.78 14.17
CA ASN A 187 -1.73 2.16 14.64
C ASN A 187 -3.15 2.71 14.84
N THR A 188 -4.17 1.87 14.67
CA THR A 188 -5.59 2.18 14.89
C THR A 188 -6.12 1.20 15.93
N PRO A 189 -6.62 1.66 17.08
CA PRO A 189 -7.12 0.78 18.15
C PRO A 189 -8.20 -0.19 17.65
N GLY A 190 -8.10 -1.46 18.04
CA GLY A 190 -9.06 -2.51 17.71
C GLY A 190 -9.14 -2.92 16.24
N LEU A 191 -8.37 -2.29 15.33
CA LEU A 191 -8.49 -2.59 13.91
C LEU A 191 -8.08 -4.03 13.57
N ARG A 192 -7.05 -4.55 14.24
CA ARG A 192 -6.55 -5.91 13.99
C ARG A 192 -7.55 -7.00 14.44
N ASP A 193 -8.48 -6.65 15.33
CA ASP A 193 -9.54 -7.57 15.75
C ASP A 193 -10.49 -7.91 14.58
N LEU A 194 -10.52 -7.06 13.53
CA LEU A 194 -11.23 -7.38 12.28
C LEU A 194 -10.59 -8.52 11.47
N GLN A 195 -9.41 -8.99 11.86
CA GLN A 195 -8.80 -10.19 11.28
C GLN A 195 -9.33 -11.50 11.94
N GLU A 196 -10.03 -11.39 13.06
CA GLU A 196 -10.74 -12.54 13.62
C GLU A 196 -11.71 -13.11 12.58
N PRO A 197 -11.72 -14.43 12.35
CA PRO A 197 -12.44 -15.06 11.23
C PRO A 197 -13.90 -14.65 11.12
N GLN A 198 -14.63 -14.59 12.24
CA GLN A 198 -16.03 -14.22 12.24
C GLN A 198 -16.24 -12.76 11.82
N LYS A 199 -15.49 -11.81 12.40
CA LYS A 199 -15.59 -10.38 12.07
C LYS A 199 -15.17 -10.10 10.63
N LEU A 200 -14.13 -10.79 10.15
CA LEU A 200 -13.69 -10.70 8.77
C LEU A 200 -14.77 -11.22 7.81
N SER A 201 -15.39 -12.35 8.12
CA SER A 201 -16.49 -12.91 7.32
C SER A 201 -17.67 -11.95 7.24
N GLU A 202 -18.12 -11.38 8.36
CA GLU A 202 -19.21 -10.40 8.40
C GLU A 202 -18.92 -9.15 7.56
N LEU A 203 -17.70 -8.62 7.65
CA LEU A 203 -17.24 -7.49 6.82
C LEU A 203 -17.25 -7.85 5.34
N LEU A 204 -16.65 -8.98 4.98
CA LEU A 204 -16.55 -9.43 3.59
C LEU A 204 -17.92 -9.75 2.98
N GLN A 205 -18.83 -10.40 3.73
CA GLN A 205 -20.20 -10.65 3.28
C GLN A 205 -20.95 -9.34 2.98
N THR A 206 -20.81 -8.35 3.85
CA THR A 206 -21.48 -7.06 3.67
C THR A 206 -20.92 -6.32 2.44
N ILE A 207 -19.61 -6.28 2.29
CA ILE A 207 -18.97 -5.69 1.09
C ILE A 207 -19.32 -6.51 -0.16
N GLY A 208 -19.34 -7.83 -0.07
CA GLY A 208 -19.68 -8.75 -1.16
C GLY A 208 -21.07 -8.52 -1.75
N LYS A 209 -22.06 -8.18 -0.92
CA LYS A 209 -23.43 -7.79 -1.38
C LYS A 209 -23.38 -6.53 -2.27
N GLU A 210 -22.53 -5.57 -1.96
CA GLU A 210 -22.32 -4.37 -2.78
C GLU A 210 -21.47 -4.64 -4.03
N VAL A 211 -20.51 -5.56 -3.95
CA VAL A 211 -19.67 -5.99 -5.09
C VAL A 211 -20.51 -6.66 -6.15
N GLY A 212 -21.47 -7.52 -5.78
CA GLY A 212 -22.33 -8.25 -6.72
C GLY A 212 -22.96 -7.36 -7.81
N ALA A 213 -23.17 -6.07 -7.50
CA ALA A 213 -23.67 -5.07 -8.44
C ALA A 213 -22.59 -4.44 -9.36
N THR A 214 -21.29 -4.65 -9.09
CA THR A 214 -20.20 -3.89 -9.75
C THR A 214 -19.02 -4.72 -10.25
N SER A 215 -18.93 -6.00 -9.92
CA SER A 215 -17.81 -6.92 -10.24
C SER A 215 -16.42 -6.38 -9.83
N LYS A 216 -16.33 -5.48 -8.83
CA LYS A 216 -15.07 -4.87 -8.39
C LYS A 216 -14.26 -5.87 -7.58
N PRO A 217 -13.01 -6.21 -7.94
CA PRO A 217 -12.17 -7.06 -7.12
C PRO A 217 -11.93 -6.46 -5.72
N VAL A 218 -12.13 -7.28 -4.69
CA VAL A 218 -11.83 -6.94 -3.30
C VAL A 218 -10.58 -7.70 -2.87
N VAL A 219 -9.63 -6.97 -2.31
CA VAL A 219 -8.36 -7.47 -1.80
C VAL A 219 -8.29 -7.23 -0.29
N VAL A 220 -7.74 -8.16 0.47
CA VAL A 220 -7.56 -8.02 1.93
C VAL A 220 -6.09 -7.82 2.26
N LYS A 221 -5.77 -6.77 3.03
CA LYS A 221 -4.40 -6.52 3.52
C LYS A 221 -4.26 -6.99 4.96
N ILE A 222 -3.35 -7.93 5.19
CA ILE A 222 -3.16 -8.61 6.47
C ILE A 222 -1.86 -8.23 7.17
N SER A 223 -1.79 -8.49 8.47
CA SER A 223 -0.63 -8.25 9.34
C SER A 223 0.40 -9.36 9.20
N PRO A 224 1.72 -9.06 9.32
CA PRO A 224 2.76 -10.09 9.41
C PRO A 224 2.87 -10.70 10.82
N ASP A 225 2.10 -10.22 11.77
CA ASP A 225 2.17 -10.61 13.19
C ASP A 225 1.02 -11.57 13.57
N ILE A 226 0.36 -12.17 12.57
CA ILE A 226 -0.67 -13.20 12.73
C ILE A 226 0.01 -14.54 13.04
N LEU A 227 -0.57 -15.32 13.95
CA LEU A 227 -0.11 -16.68 14.22
C LEU A 227 -0.45 -17.62 13.06
N PRO A 228 0.33 -18.69 12.81
CA PRO A 228 0.05 -19.64 11.71
C PRO A 228 -1.36 -20.25 11.75
N THR A 229 -1.88 -20.55 12.96
CA THR A 229 -3.25 -21.08 13.14
C THR A 229 -4.32 -20.06 12.76
N GLU A 230 -4.12 -18.79 13.10
CA GLU A 230 -5.01 -17.67 12.71
C GLU A 230 -4.94 -17.42 11.21
N LEU A 231 -3.74 -17.49 10.62
CA LEU A 231 -3.57 -17.31 9.18
C LEU A 231 -4.42 -18.31 8.39
N LYS A 232 -4.35 -19.60 8.75
CA LYS A 232 -5.16 -20.63 8.10
C LYS A 232 -6.66 -20.32 8.13
N ALA A 233 -7.16 -19.85 9.27
CA ALA A 233 -8.58 -19.51 9.42
C ALA A 233 -8.95 -18.25 8.58
N ILE A 234 -8.07 -17.23 8.54
CA ILE A 234 -8.25 -16.03 7.70
C ILE A 234 -8.28 -16.41 6.23
N LEU A 235 -7.39 -17.28 5.78
CA LEU A 235 -7.33 -17.73 4.38
C LEU A 235 -8.60 -18.48 3.98
N ALA A 236 -9.10 -19.36 4.85
CA ALA A 236 -10.36 -20.07 4.62
C ALA A 236 -11.55 -19.10 4.45
N VAL A 237 -11.65 -18.07 5.30
CA VAL A 237 -12.67 -17.04 5.16
C VAL A 237 -12.49 -16.27 3.85
N CYS A 238 -11.27 -15.93 3.47
CA CYS A 238 -11.00 -15.21 2.22
C CYS A 238 -11.40 -16.04 0.98
N GLU A 239 -11.17 -17.35 1.00
CA GLU A 239 -11.60 -18.26 -0.07
C GLU A 239 -13.13 -18.37 -0.13
N GLU A 240 -13.79 -18.61 1.01
CA GLU A 240 -15.25 -18.70 1.12
C GLU A 240 -15.95 -17.42 0.61
N GLN A 241 -15.39 -16.26 0.95
CA GLN A 241 -15.94 -14.95 0.57
C GLN A 241 -15.41 -14.44 -0.80
N HIS A 242 -14.77 -15.29 -1.58
CA HIS A 242 -14.26 -14.99 -2.93
C HIS A 242 -13.38 -13.73 -3.02
N VAL A 243 -12.51 -13.52 -2.02
CA VAL A 243 -11.53 -12.44 -2.03
C VAL A 243 -10.60 -12.59 -3.23
N ALA A 244 -10.45 -11.52 -4.02
CA ALA A 244 -9.70 -11.55 -5.28
C ALA A 244 -8.18 -11.61 -5.08
N GLY A 245 -7.67 -11.13 -3.94
CA GLY A 245 -6.24 -11.12 -3.65
C GLY A 245 -5.92 -10.83 -2.19
N ILE A 246 -4.72 -11.18 -1.77
CA ILE A 246 -4.21 -10.89 -0.43
C ILE A 246 -2.96 -10.01 -0.53
N ILE A 247 -2.92 -8.89 0.20
CA ILE A 247 -1.70 -8.10 0.36
C ILE A 247 -0.97 -8.58 1.61
N ALA A 248 0.16 -9.20 1.41
CA ALA A 248 1.08 -9.69 2.43
C ALA A 248 2.39 -8.88 2.36
N THR A 249 2.60 -7.90 3.27
CA THR A 249 1.91 -7.61 4.53
C THR A 249 1.82 -6.09 4.82
N ASN A 250 1.21 -5.76 5.96
CA ASN A 250 1.39 -4.48 6.63
C ASN A 250 2.76 -4.44 7.35
N THR A 251 3.01 -3.42 8.16
CA THR A 251 4.18 -3.29 9.05
C THR A 251 4.08 -4.21 10.25
N THR A 252 5.22 -4.57 10.86
CA THR A 252 5.30 -5.43 12.04
C THR A 252 5.49 -4.63 13.33
N LEU A 253 5.00 -5.17 14.45
CA LEU A 253 5.32 -4.73 15.81
C LEU A 253 6.54 -5.46 16.39
N ASP A 254 7.09 -6.43 15.67
CA ASP A 254 8.33 -7.10 16.04
C ASP A 254 9.53 -6.20 15.68
N HIS A 255 10.15 -5.65 16.71
CA HIS A 255 11.32 -4.77 16.61
C HIS A 255 12.61 -5.44 17.07
N SER A 256 12.62 -6.77 17.18
CA SER A 256 13.78 -7.55 17.65
C SER A 256 15.10 -7.30 16.89
N LEU A 257 14.99 -6.88 15.61
CA LEU A 257 16.14 -6.54 14.76
C LEU A 257 16.56 -5.06 14.86
N ILE A 258 15.91 -4.26 15.72
CA ILE A 258 16.22 -2.84 15.90
C ILE A 258 16.99 -2.65 17.20
N PRO A 259 18.12 -1.91 17.21
CA PRO A 259 18.82 -1.55 18.43
C PRO A 259 17.86 -0.84 19.41
N PRO A 260 17.82 -1.23 20.70
CA PRO A 260 16.86 -0.70 21.66
C PRO A 260 16.84 0.84 21.76
N GLN A 261 18.00 1.50 21.61
CA GLN A 261 18.13 2.94 21.64
C GLN A 261 17.49 3.66 20.44
N LEU A 262 17.18 2.94 19.36
CA LEU A 262 16.52 3.48 18.18
C LEU A 262 15.05 3.06 18.09
N ASP A 263 14.60 2.26 19.03
CA ASP A 263 13.24 1.75 19.05
C ASP A 263 12.22 2.84 19.35
N GLN A 264 11.09 2.78 18.69
CA GLN A 264 9.95 3.69 18.82
C GLN A 264 8.65 2.92 18.70
N GLN A 265 7.62 3.35 19.39
CA GLN A 265 6.28 2.77 19.18
C GLN A 265 5.80 2.97 17.75
N GLY A 266 5.27 1.91 17.14
CA GLY A 266 4.68 1.94 15.80
C GLY A 266 5.01 0.70 14.97
N GLY A 267 4.63 0.71 13.71
CA GLY A 267 4.92 -0.39 12.80
C GLY A 267 6.26 -0.22 12.10
N LEU A 268 7.10 -1.24 12.15
CA LEU A 268 8.41 -1.31 11.50
C LEU A 268 8.27 -1.80 10.06
N SER A 269 9.02 -1.15 9.15
CA SER A 269 9.07 -1.48 7.71
C SER A 269 10.49 -1.36 7.15
N GLY A 270 10.72 -1.88 5.95
CA GLY A 270 12.02 -1.89 5.29
C GLY A 270 12.76 -3.23 5.45
N PRO A 271 14.10 -3.27 5.23
CA PRO A 271 14.89 -4.50 5.25
C PRO A 271 14.67 -5.41 6.45
N PRO A 272 14.48 -4.92 7.69
CA PRO A 272 14.21 -5.82 8.82
C PRO A 272 12.96 -6.70 8.66
N LEU A 273 11.99 -6.24 7.87
CA LEU A 273 10.76 -6.99 7.60
C LEU A 273 10.91 -8.03 6.45
N ARG A 274 12.06 -8.07 5.73
CA ARG A 274 12.24 -8.83 4.49
C ARG A 274 12.00 -10.31 4.66
N GLU A 275 12.71 -10.95 5.59
CA GLU A 275 12.66 -12.40 5.78
C GLU A 275 11.28 -12.84 6.27
N LYS A 276 10.74 -12.14 7.27
CA LYS A 276 9.42 -12.41 7.82
C LYS A 276 8.33 -12.36 6.74
N THR A 277 8.33 -11.31 5.90
CA THR A 277 7.33 -11.22 4.82
C THR A 277 7.56 -12.21 3.70
N THR A 278 8.81 -12.60 3.39
CA THR A 278 9.08 -13.63 2.38
C THR A 278 8.57 -15.00 2.83
N ALA A 279 8.81 -15.36 4.09
CA ALA A 279 8.28 -16.58 4.69
C ALA A 279 6.74 -16.57 4.70
N PHE A 280 6.15 -15.45 5.09
CA PHE A 280 4.70 -15.29 5.16
C PHE A 280 4.01 -15.38 3.78
N VAL A 281 4.61 -14.78 2.73
CA VAL A 281 4.13 -14.92 1.35
C VAL A 281 4.18 -16.38 0.89
N ARG A 282 5.26 -17.09 1.20
CA ARG A 282 5.40 -18.53 0.86
C ARG A 282 4.36 -19.38 1.58
N GLU A 283 4.10 -19.09 2.83
CA GLU A 283 3.11 -19.80 3.63
C GLU A 283 1.69 -19.61 3.07
N ILE A 284 1.30 -18.37 2.69
CA ILE A 284 0.01 -18.10 2.06
C ILE A 284 -0.09 -18.84 0.72
N ALA A 285 0.92 -18.73 -0.14
CA ALA A 285 0.92 -19.36 -1.45
C ALA A 285 0.89 -20.90 -1.40
N ALA A 286 1.34 -21.50 -0.30
CA ALA A 286 1.25 -22.94 -0.07
C ALA A 286 -0.12 -23.39 0.47
N GLN A 287 -0.90 -22.49 1.07
CA GLN A 287 -2.16 -22.84 1.75
C GLN A 287 -3.41 -22.48 0.94
N CYS A 288 -3.35 -21.54 0.00
CA CYS A 288 -4.51 -21.13 -0.79
C CYS A 288 -4.13 -20.75 -2.23
N THR A 289 -5.15 -20.69 -3.11
CA THR A 289 -4.99 -20.30 -4.52
C THR A 289 -5.19 -18.80 -4.76
N ILE A 290 -5.54 -18.03 -3.73
CA ILE A 290 -5.78 -16.59 -3.83
C ILE A 290 -4.46 -15.89 -4.20
N PRO A 291 -4.44 -15.05 -5.26
CA PRO A 291 -3.24 -14.33 -5.66
C PRO A 291 -2.67 -13.44 -4.55
N VAL A 292 -1.35 -13.45 -4.40
CA VAL A 292 -0.65 -12.67 -3.36
C VAL A 292 0.05 -11.46 -3.99
N ILE A 293 -0.20 -10.29 -3.41
CA ILE A 293 0.54 -9.05 -3.63
C ILE A 293 1.51 -8.87 -2.46
N ALA A 294 2.82 -9.02 -2.69
CA ALA A 294 3.78 -8.91 -1.60
C ALA A 294 4.14 -7.46 -1.30
N SER A 295 4.11 -7.09 -0.02
CA SER A 295 4.48 -5.78 0.48
C SER A 295 5.33 -5.92 1.75
N GLY A 296 6.50 -5.29 1.78
CA GLY A 296 7.42 -5.33 2.92
C GLY A 296 8.79 -5.90 2.59
N GLY A 297 9.85 -5.22 3.04
CA GLY A 297 11.23 -5.65 2.89
C GLY A 297 11.81 -5.56 1.48
N ILE A 298 11.13 -4.97 0.51
CA ILE A 298 11.58 -4.87 -0.89
C ILE A 298 12.43 -3.59 -1.04
N CYS A 299 13.74 -3.74 -1.20
CA CYS A 299 14.70 -2.64 -1.27
C CYS A 299 15.71 -2.72 -2.44
N ASN A 300 15.72 -3.83 -3.18
CA ASN A 300 16.54 -4.09 -4.36
C ASN A 300 15.91 -5.19 -5.22
N ALA A 301 16.52 -5.50 -6.34
CA ALA A 301 16.03 -6.53 -7.26
C ALA A 301 16.05 -7.94 -6.65
N ASP A 302 17.00 -8.25 -5.78
CA ASP A 302 17.09 -9.58 -5.18
C ASP A 302 15.95 -9.81 -4.18
N SER A 303 15.66 -8.81 -3.31
CA SER A 303 14.51 -8.87 -2.40
C SER A 303 13.16 -8.90 -3.14
N ALA A 304 13.05 -8.29 -4.32
CA ALA A 304 11.87 -8.41 -5.17
C ALA A 304 11.75 -9.83 -5.75
N ARG A 305 12.86 -10.39 -6.28
CA ARG A 305 12.88 -11.76 -6.83
C ARG A 305 12.47 -12.79 -5.79
N GLU A 306 12.95 -12.66 -4.54
CA GLU A 306 12.55 -13.54 -3.44
C GLU A 306 11.04 -13.56 -3.20
N LYS A 307 10.36 -12.41 -3.34
CA LYS A 307 8.90 -12.36 -3.20
C LYS A 307 8.20 -13.14 -4.30
N PHE A 308 8.65 -12.99 -5.56
CA PHE A 308 8.10 -13.77 -6.68
C PHE A 308 8.39 -15.27 -6.53
N GLN A 309 9.59 -15.64 -6.11
CA GLN A 309 9.96 -17.04 -5.83
C GLN A 309 9.17 -17.63 -4.64
N ALA A 310 8.73 -16.78 -3.72
CA ALA A 310 7.86 -17.19 -2.62
C ALA A 310 6.38 -17.35 -3.03
N GLY A 311 6.01 -17.00 -4.29
CA GLY A 311 4.65 -17.17 -4.81
C GLY A 311 3.88 -15.86 -5.04
N ALA A 312 4.48 -14.69 -4.77
CA ALA A 312 3.83 -13.42 -5.04
C ALA A 312 3.57 -13.25 -6.56
N GLN A 313 2.42 -12.67 -6.88
CA GLN A 313 2.03 -12.35 -8.25
C GLN A 313 2.36 -10.89 -8.62
N LEU A 314 2.28 -9.99 -7.65
CA LEU A 314 2.61 -8.57 -7.73
C LEU A 314 3.40 -8.18 -6.48
N ILE A 315 4.09 -7.03 -6.54
CA ILE A 315 4.80 -6.46 -5.38
C ILE A 315 4.45 -4.99 -5.20
N GLN A 316 4.53 -4.50 -3.96
CA GLN A 316 4.33 -3.09 -3.64
C GLN A 316 5.56 -2.49 -2.96
N LEU A 317 5.95 -1.28 -3.36
CA LEU A 317 7.07 -0.53 -2.81
C LEU A 317 6.61 0.61 -1.89
N TYR A 318 7.26 0.75 -0.75
CA TYR A 318 7.15 1.89 0.16
C TYR A 318 8.53 2.33 0.66
N THR A 319 9.06 1.69 1.70
CA THR A 319 10.33 2.06 2.36
C THR A 319 11.53 1.98 1.41
N GLY A 320 11.57 0.94 0.56
CA GLY A 320 12.60 0.84 -0.48
C GLY A 320 12.60 2.05 -1.43
N LEU A 321 11.42 2.55 -1.81
CA LEU A 321 11.30 3.76 -2.64
C LEU A 321 11.82 5.01 -1.90
N VAL A 322 11.51 5.16 -0.61
CA VAL A 322 12.00 6.29 0.21
C VAL A 322 13.53 6.32 0.27
N TYR A 323 14.19 5.18 0.34
CA TYR A 323 15.66 5.11 0.45
C TYR A 323 16.39 5.10 -0.89
N ARG A 324 15.79 4.51 -1.96
CA ARG A 324 16.42 4.25 -3.25
C ARG A 324 15.87 5.13 -4.39
N GLY A 325 14.71 5.78 -4.16
CA GLY A 325 14.02 6.59 -5.16
C GLY A 325 13.45 5.76 -6.34
N PRO A 326 12.95 6.45 -7.38
CA PRO A 326 12.28 5.80 -8.51
C PRO A 326 13.21 4.92 -9.37
N GLY A 327 14.52 5.06 -9.27
CA GLY A 327 15.49 4.18 -9.92
C GLY A 327 15.37 2.71 -9.50
N LEU A 328 14.78 2.45 -8.31
CA LEU A 328 14.50 1.11 -7.82
C LEU A 328 13.57 0.32 -8.75
N LEU A 329 12.57 0.98 -9.37
CA LEU A 329 11.65 0.32 -10.30
C LEU A 329 12.42 -0.26 -11.49
N ARG A 330 13.31 0.55 -12.10
CA ARG A 330 14.13 0.11 -13.23
C ARG A 330 15.10 -0.99 -12.83
N GLU A 331 15.72 -0.88 -11.67
CA GLU A 331 16.63 -1.92 -11.14
C GLU A 331 15.91 -3.26 -11.00
N ILE A 332 14.70 -3.26 -10.43
CA ILE A 332 13.91 -4.48 -10.26
C ILE A 332 13.49 -5.04 -11.62
N MET A 333 12.89 -4.20 -12.50
CA MET A 333 12.40 -4.65 -13.81
C MET A 333 13.50 -5.18 -14.72
N ALA A 334 14.72 -4.67 -14.63
CA ALA A 334 15.85 -5.13 -15.43
C ALA A 334 16.32 -6.55 -15.01
N LYS A 335 15.94 -7.01 -13.82
CA LYS A 335 16.35 -8.31 -13.26
C LYS A 335 15.20 -9.32 -13.10
N LEU A 336 13.96 -8.92 -13.38
CA LEU A 336 12.81 -9.81 -13.51
C LEU A 336 12.75 -10.41 -14.92
#